data_ef9b919a77b568352971cd0138e4a29f
#
_entry.id   ef9b919a77b568352971cd0138e4a29f
#
_cell.length_a   1.000
_cell.length_b   1.000
_cell.length_c   1.000
_cell.angle_alpha   90.00
_cell.angle_beta   90.00
_cell.angle_gamma   90.00
#
_symmetry.space_group_name_H-M   'P 1'
#
loop_
_entity.id
_entity.type
_entity.pdbx_description
1 polymer ?
#
loop_
_entity_poly.entity_id
_entity_poly.type
_entity_poly.pdbx_seq_one_letter_code
_entity_poly.pdbx_strand_id
1 'polypeptide(L)'
;GCGRKVDFELSIDETGTPTDPKAHYFVAKQLVDEGVPLTSLAPRFIGEFQKGIDYIGDIARFREDFVLHQAIADTFGYKLSVHSGSDKFSIYPSVAELSKGRFHLKTAGTNWLEALRVVMSANPELFAQMYSYAKEHLDEAKAYYKVDVDKAYVPDAIGIGSFDRPNVRQMMHITYGLLLSAKTAAGEPLFRTRLYRCLRENEDLLGRTVEGHIDNHLKALGLIKS
;
A
#
# COMPACT_ATOMS: atom_id res chain seq x y z
N GLY A 1 -21.94 -1.68 -26.31
CA GLY A 1 -20.74 -2.20 -25.64
C GLY A 1 -19.70 -2.60 -26.67
N CYS A 2 -18.41 -2.37 -26.38
CA CYS A 2 -17.29 -2.63 -27.30
C CYS A 2 -16.92 -4.13 -27.46
N GLY A 3 -17.70 -5.07 -26.94
CA GLY A 3 -17.46 -6.52 -27.02
C GLY A 3 -16.20 -7.04 -26.30
N ARG A 4 -15.49 -6.20 -25.56
CA ARG A 4 -14.31 -6.59 -24.77
C ARG A 4 -14.74 -7.03 -23.38
N LYS A 5 -14.16 -8.13 -22.87
CA LYS A 5 -14.26 -8.48 -21.45
C LYS A 5 -13.41 -7.47 -20.67
N VAL A 6 -14.02 -6.89 -19.66
CA VAL A 6 -13.36 -5.96 -18.72
C VAL A 6 -13.42 -6.59 -17.33
N ASP A 7 -12.31 -6.64 -16.65
CA ASP A 7 -12.29 -7.02 -15.24
C ASP A 7 -12.95 -5.92 -14.40
N PHE A 8 -13.90 -6.33 -13.54
CA PHE A 8 -14.63 -5.42 -12.66
C PHE A 8 -14.35 -5.76 -11.21
N GLU A 9 -13.87 -4.78 -10.47
CA GLU A 9 -13.67 -4.86 -9.03
C GLU A 9 -14.64 -3.92 -8.30
N LEU A 10 -15.27 -4.43 -7.24
CA LEU A 10 -16.01 -3.61 -6.30
C LEU A 10 -15.21 -3.45 -5.01
N SER A 11 -15.06 -2.22 -4.54
CA SER A 11 -14.45 -1.87 -3.25
C SER A 11 -15.52 -1.45 -2.25
N ILE A 12 -15.55 -2.10 -1.10
CA ILE A 12 -16.41 -1.77 0.05
C ILE A 12 -15.57 -1.64 1.33
N ASP A 13 -14.27 -1.36 1.20
CA ASP A 13 -13.30 -1.29 2.30
C ASP A 13 -13.16 0.11 2.91
N GLU A 14 -13.64 1.16 2.25
CA GLU A 14 -13.56 2.53 2.75
C GLU A 14 -14.71 2.87 3.73
N THR A 15 -14.83 2.09 4.79
CA THR A 15 -15.86 2.23 5.84
C THR A 15 -15.23 2.47 7.21
N GLY A 16 -16.03 2.94 8.18
CA GLY A 16 -15.56 3.16 9.55
C GLY A 16 -15.29 1.87 10.35
N THR A 17 -15.88 0.74 9.93
CA THR A 17 -15.81 -0.56 10.60
C THR A 17 -15.45 -1.67 9.61
N PRO A 18 -14.90 -2.80 10.05
CA PRO A 18 -14.75 -3.98 9.21
C PRO A 18 -16.04 -4.37 8.52
N THR A 19 -15.94 -4.93 7.33
CA THR A 19 -17.11 -5.40 6.56
C THR A 19 -17.68 -6.65 7.23
N ASP A 20 -18.96 -6.60 7.64
CA ASP A 20 -19.67 -7.79 8.13
C ASP A 20 -19.77 -8.83 6.99
N PRO A 21 -19.42 -10.12 7.20
CA PRO A 21 -19.56 -11.16 6.19
C PRO A 21 -20.97 -11.27 5.60
N LYS A 22 -22.03 -10.98 6.37
CA LYS A 22 -23.42 -10.95 5.85
C LYS A 22 -23.63 -9.81 4.87
N ALA A 23 -23.06 -8.62 5.15
CA ALA A 23 -23.11 -7.50 4.24
C ALA A 23 -22.32 -7.80 2.95
N HIS A 24 -21.14 -8.43 3.06
CA HIS A 24 -20.36 -8.90 1.91
C HIS A 24 -21.18 -9.89 1.05
N TYR A 25 -21.76 -10.90 1.68
CA TYR A 25 -22.61 -11.88 0.98
C TYR A 25 -23.79 -11.20 0.26
N PHE A 26 -24.50 -10.29 0.94
CA PHE A 26 -25.63 -9.57 0.36
C PHE A 26 -25.22 -8.78 -0.89
N VAL A 27 -24.12 -8.02 -0.81
CA VAL A 27 -23.62 -7.23 -1.94
C VAL A 27 -23.21 -8.14 -3.12
N ALA A 28 -22.47 -9.20 -2.84
CA ALA A 28 -22.05 -10.16 -3.87
C ALA A 28 -23.25 -10.81 -4.55
N LYS A 29 -24.25 -11.24 -3.76
CA LYS A 29 -25.46 -11.86 -4.28
C LYS A 29 -26.26 -10.91 -5.17
N GLN A 30 -26.46 -9.66 -4.75
CA GLN A 30 -27.16 -8.66 -5.56
C GLN A 30 -26.48 -8.41 -6.91
N LEU A 31 -25.16 -8.28 -6.94
CA LEU A 31 -24.42 -8.08 -8.19
C LEU A 31 -24.55 -9.29 -9.14
N VAL A 32 -24.48 -10.49 -8.59
CA VAL A 32 -24.63 -11.72 -9.39
C VAL A 32 -26.06 -11.87 -9.91
N ASP A 33 -27.07 -11.61 -9.10
CA ASP A 33 -28.49 -11.66 -9.50
C ASP A 33 -28.81 -10.63 -10.62
N GLU A 34 -28.13 -9.47 -10.59
CA GLU A 34 -28.23 -8.45 -11.65
C GLU A 34 -27.32 -8.74 -12.87
N GLY A 35 -26.63 -9.87 -12.89
CA GLY A 35 -25.76 -10.28 -14.00
C GLY A 35 -24.48 -9.46 -14.14
N VAL A 36 -24.01 -8.81 -13.09
CA VAL A 36 -22.78 -8.05 -13.07
C VAL A 36 -21.57 -9.01 -12.96
N PRO A 37 -20.66 -9.07 -13.95
CA PRO A 37 -19.51 -9.97 -13.91
C PRO A 37 -18.46 -9.43 -12.92
N LEU A 38 -18.45 -9.93 -11.69
CA LEU A 38 -17.51 -9.55 -10.65
C LEU A 38 -16.22 -10.36 -10.78
N THR A 39 -15.08 -9.69 -10.97
CA THR A 39 -13.74 -10.31 -11.01
C THR A 39 -13.12 -10.38 -9.62
N SER A 40 -13.25 -9.30 -8.84
CA SER A 40 -12.77 -9.22 -7.47
C SER A 40 -13.64 -8.28 -6.62
N LEU A 41 -13.61 -8.50 -5.30
CA LEU A 41 -14.26 -7.64 -4.34
C LEU A 41 -13.31 -7.41 -3.16
N ALA A 42 -13.18 -6.14 -2.76
CA ALA A 42 -12.36 -5.71 -1.64
C ALA A 42 -13.22 -5.40 -0.40
N PRO A 43 -13.37 -6.32 0.56
CA PRO A 43 -13.96 -6.00 1.86
C PRO A 43 -12.93 -5.29 2.74
N ARG A 44 -13.39 -4.57 3.76
CA ARG A 44 -12.54 -4.12 4.85
C ARG A 44 -12.38 -5.26 5.85
N PHE A 45 -11.18 -5.85 5.88
CA PHE A 45 -10.82 -6.87 6.85
C PHE A 45 -10.65 -6.28 8.26
N ILE A 46 -10.71 -7.15 9.28
CA ILE A 46 -10.41 -6.79 10.66
C ILE A 46 -8.95 -6.37 10.81
N GLY A 47 -8.66 -5.47 11.75
CA GLY A 47 -7.33 -4.88 12.00
C GLY A 47 -7.09 -3.62 11.19
N GLU A 48 -5.84 -3.14 11.18
CA GLU A 48 -5.48 -1.89 10.54
C GLU A 48 -4.49 -2.11 9.38
N PHE A 49 -4.86 -1.57 8.22
CA PHE A 49 -4.09 -1.62 6.98
C PHE A 49 -3.50 -0.23 6.67
N GLN A 50 -2.72 0.29 7.61
CA GLN A 50 -2.14 1.61 7.47
C GLN A 50 -1.06 1.66 6.39
N LYS A 51 -0.85 2.84 5.81
CA LYS A 51 0.09 3.04 4.70
C LYS A 51 1.55 2.86 5.14
N GLY A 52 2.35 2.18 4.32
CA GLY A 52 3.81 2.10 4.45
C GLY A 52 4.35 1.21 5.56
N ILE A 53 3.50 0.53 6.33
CA ILE A 53 3.89 -0.37 7.44
C ILE A 53 3.14 -1.70 7.37
N ASP A 54 3.58 -2.66 8.17
CA ASP A 54 2.94 -3.97 8.26
C ASP A 54 1.54 -3.90 8.89
N TYR A 55 0.80 -5.00 8.80
CA TYR A 55 -0.52 -5.16 9.40
C TYR A 55 -0.45 -4.95 10.92
N ILE A 56 -1.45 -4.25 11.46
CA ILE A 56 -1.61 -4.06 12.90
C ILE A 56 -2.89 -4.77 13.34
N GLY A 57 -2.74 -5.83 14.13
CA GLY A 57 -3.86 -6.60 14.66
C GLY A 57 -3.47 -8.02 15.03
N ASP A 58 -4.46 -8.78 15.50
CA ASP A 58 -4.32 -10.19 15.79
C ASP A 58 -4.43 -11.02 14.50
N ILE A 59 -3.35 -11.74 14.16
CA ILE A 59 -3.28 -12.54 12.93
C ILE A 59 -4.27 -13.73 12.97
N ALA A 60 -4.52 -14.32 14.15
CA ALA A 60 -5.48 -15.42 14.25
C ALA A 60 -6.91 -14.92 13.95
N ARG A 61 -7.29 -13.79 14.51
CA ARG A 61 -8.58 -13.14 14.22
C ARG A 61 -8.69 -12.71 12.75
N PHE A 62 -7.59 -12.19 12.17
CA PHE A 62 -7.57 -11.89 10.73
C PHE A 62 -7.83 -13.16 9.90
N ARG A 63 -7.21 -14.29 10.24
CA ARG A 63 -7.43 -15.56 9.54
C ARG A 63 -8.89 -16.02 9.63
N GLU A 64 -9.50 -15.93 10.80
CA GLU A 64 -10.92 -16.28 11.01
C GLU A 64 -11.83 -15.44 10.13
N ASP A 65 -11.62 -14.10 10.12
CA ASP A 65 -12.35 -13.15 9.30
C ASP A 65 -12.16 -13.44 7.80
N PHE A 66 -10.91 -13.61 7.38
CA PHE A 66 -10.57 -13.88 5.98
C PHE A 66 -11.22 -15.16 5.45
N VAL A 67 -11.28 -16.24 6.25
CA VAL A 67 -11.94 -17.50 5.87
C VAL A 67 -13.41 -17.28 5.54
N LEU A 68 -14.14 -16.47 6.32
CA LEU A 68 -15.56 -16.18 6.07
C LEU A 68 -15.72 -15.43 4.73
N HIS A 69 -14.92 -14.42 4.50
CA HIS A 69 -14.94 -13.67 3.26
C HIS A 69 -14.51 -14.52 2.06
N GLN A 70 -13.52 -15.41 2.23
CA GLN A 70 -13.08 -16.32 1.17
C GLN A 70 -14.17 -17.33 0.78
N ALA A 71 -14.90 -17.86 1.75
CA ALA A 71 -16.01 -18.78 1.47
C ALA A 71 -17.10 -18.10 0.62
N ILE A 72 -17.38 -16.82 0.86
CA ILE A 72 -18.31 -16.02 0.05
C ILE A 72 -17.75 -15.84 -1.37
N ALA A 73 -16.48 -15.45 -1.49
CA ALA A 73 -15.83 -15.25 -2.79
C ALA A 73 -15.79 -16.56 -3.61
N ASP A 74 -15.53 -17.70 -2.96
CA ASP A 74 -15.56 -19.02 -3.61
C ASP A 74 -16.97 -19.40 -4.08
N THR A 75 -18.00 -19.07 -3.30
CA THR A 75 -19.42 -19.34 -3.66
C THR A 75 -19.83 -18.60 -4.92
N PHE A 76 -19.41 -17.37 -5.10
CA PHE A 76 -19.78 -16.53 -6.24
C PHE A 76 -18.70 -16.48 -7.35
N GLY A 77 -17.54 -17.11 -7.17
CA GLY A 77 -16.54 -17.35 -8.22
C GLY A 77 -15.59 -16.16 -8.50
N TYR A 78 -15.50 -15.16 -7.63
CA TYR A 78 -14.57 -14.03 -7.77
C TYR A 78 -13.36 -14.16 -6.80
N LYS A 79 -12.41 -13.23 -6.89
CA LYS A 79 -11.24 -13.16 -6.00
C LYS A 79 -11.46 -12.16 -4.87
N LEU A 80 -10.99 -12.48 -3.67
CA LEU A 80 -10.82 -11.43 -2.66
C LEU A 80 -9.72 -10.47 -3.08
N SER A 81 -9.95 -9.17 -2.90
CA SER A 81 -8.98 -8.11 -3.09
C SER A 81 -8.56 -7.53 -1.76
N VAL A 82 -7.26 -7.51 -1.49
CA VAL A 82 -6.68 -6.91 -0.29
C VAL A 82 -6.15 -5.52 -0.67
N HIS A 83 -6.92 -4.48 -0.33
CA HIS A 83 -6.50 -3.10 -0.51
C HIS A 83 -5.52 -2.67 0.59
N SER A 84 -4.73 -1.62 0.30
CA SER A 84 -3.62 -1.20 1.18
C SER A 84 -2.71 -2.37 1.57
N GLY A 85 -2.59 -3.34 0.66
CA GLY A 85 -1.90 -4.60 0.86
C GLY A 85 -0.39 -4.54 0.83
N SER A 86 0.23 -3.41 0.44
CA SER A 86 1.69 -3.26 0.43
C SER A 86 2.28 -3.43 1.82
N ASP A 87 3.40 -4.15 1.89
CA ASP A 87 4.20 -4.35 3.12
C ASP A 87 3.44 -4.98 4.29
N LYS A 88 2.42 -5.78 4.02
CA LYS A 88 1.65 -6.54 5.01
C LYS A 88 2.18 -7.95 5.19
N PHE A 89 3.50 -8.06 5.35
CA PHE A 89 4.24 -9.33 5.32
C PHE A 89 3.74 -10.33 6.36
N SER A 90 3.28 -9.87 7.51
CA SER A 90 2.78 -10.73 8.58
C SER A 90 1.52 -11.53 8.21
N ILE A 91 0.70 -11.02 7.28
CA ILE A 91 -0.54 -11.69 6.85
C ILE A 91 -0.44 -12.38 5.50
N TYR A 92 0.61 -12.14 4.70
CA TYR A 92 0.74 -12.74 3.37
C TYR A 92 0.68 -14.27 3.35
N PRO A 93 1.33 -15.00 4.28
CA PRO A 93 1.18 -16.45 4.33
C PRO A 93 -0.27 -16.90 4.50
N SER A 94 -1.05 -16.15 5.31
CA SER A 94 -2.47 -16.44 5.53
C SER A 94 -3.31 -16.15 4.28
N VAL A 95 -3.06 -15.03 3.61
CA VAL A 95 -3.75 -14.68 2.35
C VAL A 95 -3.49 -15.75 1.29
N ALA A 96 -2.23 -16.14 1.09
CA ALA A 96 -1.84 -17.12 0.08
C ALA A 96 -2.46 -18.50 0.36
N GLU A 97 -2.35 -18.98 1.59
CA GLU A 97 -2.88 -20.29 2.02
C GLU A 97 -4.40 -20.35 1.88
N LEU A 98 -5.11 -19.39 2.49
CA LEU A 98 -6.57 -19.42 2.60
C LEU A 98 -7.27 -19.17 1.27
N SER A 99 -6.71 -18.32 0.41
CA SER A 99 -7.22 -18.07 -0.94
C SER A 99 -6.78 -19.13 -1.97
N LYS A 100 -5.91 -20.07 -1.59
CA LYS A 100 -5.29 -21.05 -2.51
C LYS A 100 -4.63 -20.36 -3.72
N GLY A 101 -4.01 -19.21 -3.51
CA GLY A 101 -3.41 -18.38 -4.55
C GLY A 101 -4.38 -17.59 -5.42
N ARG A 102 -5.68 -17.60 -5.14
CA ARG A 102 -6.71 -16.86 -5.86
C ARG A 102 -7.08 -15.56 -5.15
N PHE A 103 -6.24 -14.57 -5.23
CA PHE A 103 -6.44 -13.25 -4.62
C PHE A 103 -6.03 -12.13 -5.56
N HIS A 104 -6.41 -10.91 -5.22
CA HIS A 104 -5.85 -9.68 -5.75
C HIS A 104 -5.20 -8.92 -4.59
N LEU A 105 -4.00 -8.38 -4.78
CA LEU A 105 -3.28 -7.62 -3.78
C LEU A 105 -2.86 -6.26 -4.36
N LYS A 106 -3.33 -5.17 -3.75
CA LYS A 106 -3.02 -3.81 -4.20
C LYS A 106 -1.76 -3.31 -3.50
N THR A 107 -0.64 -3.24 -4.25
CA THR A 107 0.71 -2.99 -3.71
C THR A 107 1.41 -1.72 -4.19
N ALA A 108 0.85 -0.95 -5.11
CA ALA A 108 1.57 0.09 -5.86
C ALA A 108 2.16 1.23 -5.01
N GLY A 109 1.58 1.53 -3.84
CA GLY A 109 1.92 2.75 -3.10
C GLY A 109 3.33 2.78 -2.51
N THR A 110 3.92 1.64 -2.16
CA THR A 110 5.22 1.59 -1.46
C THR A 110 6.43 1.63 -2.38
N ASN A 111 6.27 1.50 -3.70
CA ASN A 111 7.35 1.76 -4.67
C ASN A 111 7.91 3.19 -4.55
N TRP A 112 7.10 4.14 -4.09
CA TRP A 112 7.56 5.47 -3.72
C TRP A 112 8.66 5.45 -2.65
N LEU A 113 8.52 4.62 -1.63
CA LEU A 113 9.51 4.48 -0.57
C LEU A 113 10.82 3.90 -1.11
N GLU A 114 10.73 2.97 -2.04
CA GLU A 114 11.91 2.40 -2.70
C GLU A 114 12.62 3.43 -3.60
N ALA A 115 11.86 4.28 -4.29
CA ALA A 115 12.45 5.41 -5.00
C ALA A 115 13.18 6.39 -4.04
N LEU A 116 12.64 6.62 -2.85
CA LEU A 116 13.32 7.43 -1.83
C LEU A 116 14.61 6.79 -1.29
N ARG A 117 14.69 5.45 -1.21
CA ARG A 117 15.95 4.75 -0.89
C ARG A 117 17.03 5.04 -1.92
N VAL A 118 16.66 5.05 -3.20
CA VAL A 118 17.58 5.43 -4.28
C VAL A 118 18.05 6.87 -4.10
N VAL A 119 17.15 7.80 -3.85
CA VAL A 119 17.52 9.21 -3.61
C VAL A 119 18.41 9.34 -2.39
N MET A 120 18.11 8.64 -1.29
CA MET A 120 18.93 8.65 -0.08
C MET A 120 20.36 8.19 -0.34
N SER A 121 20.53 7.18 -1.22
CA SER A 121 21.84 6.65 -1.59
C SER A 121 22.58 7.52 -2.60
N ALA A 122 21.90 7.99 -3.65
CA ALA A 122 22.50 8.70 -4.77
C ALA A 122 22.63 10.22 -4.56
N ASN A 123 21.74 10.80 -3.77
CA ASN A 123 21.75 12.24 -3.45
C ASN A 123 21.25 12.47 -2.00
N PRO A 124 22.11 12.18 -0.99
CA PRO A 124 21.74 12.32 0.42
C PRO A 124 21.29 13.72 0.83
N GLU A 125 21.84 14.75 0.19
CA GLU A 125 21.46 16.14 0.47
C GLU A 125 20.02 16.42 0.03
N LEU A 126 19.63 16.01 -1.17
CA LEU A 126 18.25 16.11 -1.63
C LEU A 126 17.31 15.35 -0.72
N PHE A 127 17.70 14.13 -0.34
CA PHE A 127 16.88 13.33 0.59
C PHE A 127 16.69 14.04 1.94
N ALA A 128 17.75 14.59 2.53
CA ALA A 128 17.68 15.31 3.79
C ALA A 128 16.73 16.51 3.73
N GLN A 129 16.77 17.28 2.64
CA GLN A 129 15.86 18.40 2.40
C GLN A 129 14.40 17.92 2.30
N MET A 130 14.15 16.85 1.54
CA MET A 130 12.82 16.26 1.41
C MET A 130 12.31 15.70 2.74
N TYR A 131 13.17 15.05 3.52
CA TYR A 131 12.86 14.51 4.83
C TYR A 131 12.46 15.59 5.83
N SER A 132 13.24 16.69 5.90
CA SER A 132 12.93 17.83 6.76
C SER A 132 11.58 18.45 6.40
N TYR A 133 11.36 18.68 5.10
CA TYR A 133 10.09 19.19 4.59
C TYR A 133 8.91 18.25 4.95
N ALA A 134 9.06 16.95 4.76
CA ALA A 134 8.05 15.97 5.11
C ALA A 134 7.72 16.01 6.62
N LYS A 135 8.73 16.15 7.48
CA LYS A 135 8.55 16.26 8.92
C LYS A 135 7.83 17.54 9.34
N GLU A 136 8.13 18.67 8.68
CA GLU A 136 7.46 19.96 8.91
C GLU A 136 5.98 19.90 8.54
N HIS A 137 5.63 19.23 7.42
CA HIS A 137 4.27 19.17 6.87
C HIS A 137 3.52 17.88 7.24
N LEU A 138 4.01 17.13 8.23
CA LEU A 138 3.40 15.85 8.62
C LEU A 138 1.94 16.02 9.08
N ASP A 139 1.65 17.05 9.87
CA ASP A 139 0.31 17.29 10.40
C ASP A 139 -0.69 17.66 9.27
N GLU A 140 -0.23 18.38 8.25
CA GLU A 140 -1.01 18.65 7.04
C GLU A 140 -1.33 17.34 6.29
N ALA A 141 -0.33 16.48 6.10
CA ALA A 141 -0.53 15.20 5.43
C ALA A 141 -1.49 14.26 6.20
N LYS A 142 -1.42 14.25 7.53
CA LYS A 142 -2.31 13.44 8.37
C LYS A 142 -3.78 13.78 8.22
N ALA A 143 -4.14 14.97 7.77
CA ALA A 143 -5.54 15.33 7.51
C ALA A 143 -6.19 14.48 6.40
N TYR A 144 -5.39 13.84 5.54
CA TYR A 144 -5.86 13.04 4.40
C TYR A 144 -5.73 11.53 4.60
N TYR A 145 -5.10 11.09 5.71
CA TYR A 145 -4.81 9.67 5.94
C TYR A 145 -5.10 9.26 7.37
N LYS A 146 -5.74 8.12 7.54
CA LYS A 146 -5.86 7.46 8.84
C LYS A 146 -4.57 6.69 9.13
N VAL A 147 -3.66 7.29 9.89
CA VAL A 147 -2.36 6.72 10.28
C VAL A 147 -2.00 7.14 11.71
N ASP A 148 -1.22 6.29 12.38
CA ASP A 148 -0.82 6.50 13.79
C ASP A 148 0.58 7.12 13.93
N VAL A 149 1.16 7.63 12.83
CA VAL A 149 2.48 8.24 12.87
C VAL A 149 2.51 9.39 13.88
N ASP A 150 3.46 9.32 14.82
CA ASP A 150 3.71 10.35 15.81
C ASP A 150 5.03 11.05 15.50
N LYS A 151 4.96 12.38 15.34
CA LYS A 151 6.11 13.25 15.04
C LYS A 151 7.21 13.16 16.11
N ALA A 152 6.84 12.88 17.36
CA ALA A 152 7.80 12.73 18.47
C ALA A 152 8.75 11.53 18.27
N TYR A 153 8.30 10.49 17.56
CA TYR A 153 9.11 9.31 17.25
C TYR A 153 9.78 9.37 15.86
N VAL A 154 9.65 10.49 15.14
CA VAL A 154 10.34 10.74 13.88
C VAL A 154 11.66 11.45 14.18
N PRO A 155 12.84 10.84 13.97
CA PRO A 155 14.14 11.47 14.23
C PRO A 155 14.32 12.75 13.40
N ASP A 156 15.20 13.67 13.84
CA ASP A 156 15.51 14.89 13.08
C ASP A 156 16.31 14.59 11.80
N ALA A 157 17.12 13.54 11.83
CA ALA A 157 17.86 13.03 10.67
C ALA A 157 17.93 11.50 10.72
N ILE A 158 18.01 10.87 9.55
CA ILE A 158 18.10 9.42 9.43
C ILE A 158 19.21 9.00 8.46
N GLY A 159 19.84 7.86 8.75
CA GLY A 159 20.66 7.11 7.80
C GLY A 159 19.86 5.94 7.20
N ILE A 160 20.45 5.26 6.22
CA ILE A 160 19.81 4.15 5.47
C ILE A 160 19.20 3.10 6.40
N GLY A 161 19.88 2.70 7.47
CA GLY A 161 19.37 1.70 8.43
C GLY A 161 18.19 2.14 9.30
N SER A 162 17.84 3.42 9.26
CA SER A 162 16.69 3.95 10.02
C SER A 162 15.46 4.22 9.15
N PHE A 163 15.58 4.07 7.83
CA PHE A 163 14.48 4.33 6.89
C PHE A 163 13.28 3.39 7.10
N ASP A 164 13.54 2.16 7.58
CA ASP A 164 12.52 1.14 7.81
C ASP A 164 11.72 1.30 9.11
N ARG A 165 12.02 2.30 9.92
CA ARG A 165 11.24 2.59 11.12
C ARG A 165 9.80 2.96 10.74
N PRO A 166 8.77 2.39 11.38
CA PRO A 166 7.37 2.60 11.02
C PRO A 166 6.97 4.07 10.87
N ASN A 167 7.32 4.92 11.85
CA ASN A 167 6.99 6.35 11.78
C ASN A 167 7.67 7.08 10.61
N VAL A 168 8.91 6.69 10.26
CA VAL A 168 9.63 7.26 9.11
C VAL A 168 8.94 6.85 7.81
N ARG A 169 8.64 5.57 7.65
CA ARG A 169 7.97 5.05 6.45
C ARG A 169 6.60 5.67 6.26
N GLN A 170 5.79 5.73 7.32
CA GLN A 170 4.47 6.37 7.26
C GLN A 170 4.56 7.84 6.87
N MET A 171 5.40 8.61 7.56
CA MET A 171 5.63 10.02 7.24
C MET A 171 6.00 10.20 5.77
N MET A 172 7.05 9.53 5.31
CA MET A 172 7.53 9.68 3.93
C MET A 172 6.51 9.19 2.90
N HIS A 173 5.68 8.20 3.26
CA HIS A 173 4.61 7.72 2.39
C HIS A 173 3.48 8.73 2.25
N ILE A 174 2.93 9.24 3.36
CA ILE A 174 1.75 10.11 3.29
C ILE A 174 2.07 11.54 2.82
N THR A 175 3.32 11.98 2.93
CA THR A 175 3.75 13.31 2.48
C THR A 175 4.15 13.36 0.99
N TYR A 176 4.07 12.24 0.25
CA TYR A 176 4.53 12.19 -1.14
C TYR A 176 3.88 13.28 -2.03
N GLY A 177 2.58 13.51 -1.87
CA GLY A 177 1.84 14.51 -2.63
C GLY A 177 2.32 15.93 -2.34
N LEU A 178 2.57 16.25 -1.07
CA LEU A 178 3.12 17.54 -0.64
C LEU A 178 4.54 17.74 -1.18
N LEU A 179 5.40 16.71 -1.11
CA LEU A 179 6.75 16.74 -1.67
C LEU A 179 6.77 16.98 -3.18
N LEU A 180 5.88 16.34 -3.93
CA LEU A 180 5.82 16.50 -5.39
C LEU A 180 5.17 17.80 -5.85
N SER A 181 4.32 18.40 -5.03
CA SER A 181 3.64 19.69 -5.33
C SER A 181 4.33 20.89 -4.73
N ALA A 182 5.32 20.71 -3.83
CA ALA A 182 6.06 21.79 -3.18
C ALA A 182 6.70 22.74 -4.19
N LYS A 183 6.56 24.04 -3.92
CA LYS A 183 7.09 25.12 -4.77
C LYS A 183 7.96 26.09 -3.97
N THR A 184 8.90 26.71 -4.65
CA THR A 184 9.66 27.84 -4.15
C THR A 184 8.80 29.12 -4.12
N ALA A 185 9.27 30.19 -3.51
CA ALA A 185 8.62 31.50 -3.54
C ALA A 185 8.44 32.05 -4.97
N ALA A 186 9.28 31.61 -5.93
CA ALA A 186 9.18 31.95 -7.34
C ALA A 186 8.17 31.07 -8.12
N GLY A 187 7.50 30.11 -7.45
CA GLY A 187 6.53 29.20 -8.07
C GLY A 187 7.14 27.96 -8.75
N GLU A 188 8.45 27.79 -8.71
CA GLU A 188 9.16 26.68 -9.32
C GLU A 188 9.06 25.40 -8.44
N PRO A 189 9.06 24.18 -9.03
CA PRO A 189 9.07 22.94 -8.26
C PRO A 189 10.27 22.85 -7.30
N LEU A 190 9.99 22.71 -5.99
CA LEU A 190 11.05 22.64 -4.97
C LEU A 190 11.87 21.34 -5.05
N PHE A 191 11.19 20.20 -5.17
CA PHE A 191 11.83 18.88 -5.18
C PHE A 191 11.65 18.12 -6.49
N ARG A 192 10.48 18.20 -7.10
CA ARG A 192 10.04 17.32 -8.19
C ARG A 192 11.06 17.19 -9.33
N THR A 193 11.59 18.32 -9.83
CA THR A 193 12.54 18.32 -10.96
C THR A 193 13.86 17.63 -10.58
N ARG A 194 14.37 17.93 -9.38
CA ARG A 194 15.62 17.34 -8.85
C ARG A 194 15.45 15.85 -8.57
N LEU A 195 14.32 15.47 -7.99
CA LEU A 195 13.95 14.08 -7.71
C LEU A 195 13.93 13.24 -8.98
N TYR A 196 13.15 13.65 -9.98
CA TYR A 196 13.07 12.90 -11.24
C TYR A 196 14.39 12.85 -12.01
N ARG A 197 15.23 13.88 -11.91
CA ARG A 197 16.58 13.85 -12.46
C ARG A 197 17.41 12.78 -11.74
N CYS A 198 17.47 12.79 -10.43
CA CYS A 198 18.18 11.81 -9.63
C CYS A 198 17.75 10.38 -9.95
N LEU A 199 16.45 10.12 -10.05
CA LEU A 199 15.93 8.79 -10.37
C LEU A 199 16.29 8.34 -11.80
N ARG A 200 16.22 9.23 -12.79
CA ARG A 200 16.63 8.92 -14.17
C ARG A 200 18.14 8.65 -14.30
N GLU A 201 18.97 9.42 -13.60
CA GLU A 201 20.41 9.20 -13.58
C GLU A 201 20.80 7.90 -12.87
N ASN A 202 19.90 7.31 -12.08
CA ASN A 202 20.09 6.08 -11.32
C ASN A 202 19.01 5.01 -11.65
N GLU A 203 18.59 4.93 -12.92
CA GLU A 203 17.47 4.07 -13.36
C GLU A 203 17.73 2.60 -13.06
N ASP A 204 18.94 2.09 -13.30
CA ASP A 204 19.32 0.71 -12.99
C ASP A 204 19.24 0.39 -11.49
N LEU A 205 19.64 1.34 -10.63
CA LEU A 205 19.51 1.18 -9.18
C LEU A 205 18.05 1.18 -8.77
N LEU A 206 17.23 2.07 -9.35
CA LEU A 206 15.80 2.13 -9.11
C LEU A 206 15.14 0.82 -9.52
N GLY A 207 15.45 0.30 -10.72
CA GLY A 207 14.92 -0.97 -11.21
C GLY A 207 15.20 -2.11 -10.24
N ARG A 208 16.46 -2.33 -9.86
CA ARG A 208 16.86 -3.37 -8.91
C ARG A 208 16.19 -3.21 -7.53
N THR A 209 16.06 -1.98 -7.04
CA THR A 209 15.47 -1.72 -5.71
C THR A 209 13.98 -2.05 -5.71
N VAL A 210 13.26 -1.62 -6.75
CA VAL A 210 11.82 -1.92 -6.89
C VAL A 210 11.60 -3.41 -7.16
N GLU A 211 12.41 -4.03 -8.03
CA GLU A 211 12.35 -5.48 -8.31
C GLU A 211 12.53 -6.29 -7.02
N GLY A 212 13.60 -6.00 -6.25
CA GLY A 212 13.85 -6.67 -4.97
C GLY A 212 12.70 -6.49 -3.97
N HIS A 213 12.08 -5.32 -3.94
CA HIS A 213 10.90 -5.06 -3.11
C HIS A 213 9.69 -5.91 -3.53
N ILE A 214 9.40 -5.98 -4.82
CA ILE A 214 8.30 -6.81 -5.35
C ILE A 214 8.60 -8.31 -5.17
N ASP A 215 9.85 -8.74 -5.38
CA ASP A 215 10.28 -10.12 -5.12
C ASP A 215 10.01 -10.54 -3.69
N ASN A 216 10.26 -9.67 -2.71
CA ASN A 216 9.95 -9.95 -1.30
C ASN A 216 8.44 -10.18 -1.08
N HIS A 217 7.58 -9.42 -1.75
CA HIS A 217 6.13 -9.65 -1.72
C HIS A 217 5.76 -11.00 -2.33
N LEU A 218 6.29 -11.30 -3.53
CA LEU A 218 6.01 -12.56 -4.24
C LEU A 218 6.50 -13.78 -3.46
N LYS A 219 7.68 -13.70 -2.82
CA LYS A 219 8.23 -14.75 -1.96
C LYS A 219 7.35 -14.97 -0.72
N ALA A 220 6.97 -13.90 -0.03
CA ALA A 220 6.14 -13.97 1.17
C ALA A 220 4.73 -14.50 0.87
N LEU A 221 4.23 -14.29 -0.36
CA LEU A 221 2.98 -14.86 -0.88
C LEU A 221 3.15 -16.29 -1.45
N GLY A 222 4.36 -16.85 -1.44
CA GLY A 222 4.62 -18.17 -2.00
C GLY A 222 4.44 -18.29 -3.53
N LEU A 223 4.46 -17.16 -4.25
CA LEU A 223 4.27 -17.13 -5.71
C LEU A 223 5.56 -17.39 -6.49
N ILE A 224 6.71 -17.18 -5.85
CA ILE A 224 8.04 -17.56 -6.36
C ILE A 224 8.84 -18.26 -5.26
N LYS A 225 9.83 -19.07 -5.67
CA LYS A 225 10.72 -19.76 -4.71
C LYS A 225 11.64 -18.76 -4.00
N SER A 226 11.92 -19.05 -2.74
CA SER A 226 12.90 -18.32 -1.92
C SER A 226 14.30 -18.49 -2.46
#